data_164bf2d087f49f2cd0a97a28ee8715a7
#
_entry.id   164bf2d087f49f2cd0a97a28ee8715a7
#
_cell.length_a   1.000
_cell.length_b   1.000
_cell.length_c   1.000
_cell.angle_alpha   90.00
_cell.angle_beta   90.00
_cell.angle_gamma   90.00
#
_symmetry.space_group_name_H-M   'P 1'
#
loop_
_entity.id
_entity.type
_entity.pdbx_description
1 polymer ?
#
loop_
_entity_poly.entity_id
_entity_poly.type
_entity_poly.pdbx_seq_one_letter_code
_entity_poly.pdbx_strand_id
1 'polypeptide(L)'
;YTFAENLYEVYCIKNSACYFLIPSILLGIRRWRIMMVSSKGRYALRVMIYLAQNDREELIPLKEIAENQNISMKYLEMIVSLLHKGNMLISGRGKKGGYRLARKPSEYTIGSILKLTEKTLAPVNCLEGGKVTCEKAGYCITLPMWQKLDGIIDDYLETVTLEDLLEGRV
;
A
#
# COMPACT_ATOMS: atom_id res chain seq x y z
N TYR A 1 -34.61 -30.01 -2.31
CA TYR A 1 -33.91 -29.53 -3.51
C TYR A 1 -34.78 -28.45 -4.14
N THR A 2 -34.51 -27.19 -3.90
CA THR A 2 -35.02 -26.09 -4.71
C THR A 2 -34.01 -24.96 -4.71
N PHE A 3 -33.54 -24.72 -5.86
CA PHE A 3 -32.78 -23.61 -6.41
C PHE A 3 -33.15 -22.24 -5.80
N ALA A 4 -32.17 -21.51 -5.32
CA ALA A 4 -32.24 -20.08 -5.24
C ALA A 4 -31.27 -19.55 -6.30
N GLU A 5 -31.80 -19.34 -7.49
CA GLU A 5 -31.10 -18.69 -8.60
C GLU A 5 -30.94 -17.19 -8.36
N ASN A 6 -29.72 -16.76 -8.53
CA ASN A 6 -29.25 -15.51 -9.11
C ASN A 6 -30.23 -14.32 -9.22
N LEU A 7 -29.91 -13.30 -8.46
CA LEU A 7 -30.26 -11.92 -8.82
C LEU A 7 -29.00 -11.05 -8.73
N TYR A 8 -28.16 -11.17 -9.75
CA TYR A 8 -27.17 -10.15 -10.06
C TYR A 8 -27.76 -9.29 -11.19
N GLU A 9 -28.46 -8.23 -10.86
CA GLU A 9 -28.74 -7.18 -11.84
C GLU A 9 -27.53 -6.27 -11.97
N VAL A 10 -26.87 -6.37 -13.12
CA VAL A 10 -25.80 -5.46 -13.54
C VAL A 10 -26.46 -4.25 -14.21
N TYR A 11 -26.55 -3.14 -13.51
CA TYR A 11 -26.89 -1.85 -14.14
C TYR A 11 -25.63 -1.20 -14.70
N CYS A 12 -25.51 -1.26 -16.01
CA CYS A 12 -24.50 -0.53 -16.77
C CYS A 12 -25.05 0.85 -17.14
N ILE A 13 -24.69 1.91 -16.39
CA ILE A 13 -24.96 3.29 -16.79
C ILE A 13 -23.76 3.78 -17.59
N LYS A 14 -24.04 4.28 -18.80
CA LYS A 14 -23.08 4.84 -19.75
C LYS A 14 -22.20 5.91 -19.08
N ASN A 15 -20.98 5.59 -18.82
CA ASN A 15 -19.70 6.30 -18.73
C ASN A 15 -18.82 5.71 -17.63
N SER A 16 -17.92 4.81 -18.03
CA SER A 16 -16.57 4.57 -17.45
C SER A 16 -16.41 4.39 -15.95
N ALA A 17 -17.35 3.75 -15.21
CA ALA A 17 -17.05 3.16 -13.91
C ALA A 17 -18.15 2.17 -13.52
N CYS A 18 -17.86 0.87 -13.50
CA CYS A 18 -18.72 -0.11 -12.87
C CYS A 18 -18.60 0.00 -11.34
N TYR A 19 -19.56 0.63 -10.69
CA TYR A 19 -19.72 0.57 -9.24
C TYR A 19 -20.66 -0.56 -8.89
N PHE A 20 -20.16 -1.56 -8.19
CA PHE A 20 -21.01 -2.54 -7.51
C PHE A 20 -21.65 -1.87 -6.28
N LEU A 21 -22.92 -1.48 -6.41
CA LEU A 21 -23.76 -1.14 -5.27
C LEU A 21 -24.31 -2.44 -4.67
N ILE A 22 -23.65 -2.95 -3.64
CA ILE A 22 -24.23 -3.97 -2.77
C ILE A 22 -25.03 -3.22 -1.69
N PRO A 23 -26.35 -3.54 -1.50
CA PRO A 23 -27.12 -2.92 -0.44
C PRO A 23 -26.50 -3.24 0.94
N SER A 24 -26.12 -2.24 1.68
CA SER A 24 -25.50 -2.34 3.01
C SER A 24 -26.54 -2.60 4.11
N ILE A 25 -27.42 -3.58 3.94
CA ILE A 25 -28.35 -3.99 5.00
C ILE A 25 -28.33 -5.51 5.11
N LEU A 26 -27.94 -5.96 6.30
CA LEU A 26 -27.92 -7.33 6.81
C LEU A 26 -26.68 -8.19 6.51
N LEU A 27 -26.07 -8.55 7.64
CA LEU A 27 -24.98 -9.45 7.89
C LEU A 27 -23.61 -8.75 7.96
N GLY A 28 -23.02 -8.85 9.13
CA GLY A 28 -21.62 -8.47 9.38
C GLY A 28 -20.66 -9.20 8.46
N ILE A 29 -20.63 -8.78 7.21
CA ILE A 29 -19.67 -9.24 6.23
C ILE A 29 -18.35 -8.72 6.72
N ARG A 30 -17.59 -9.58 7.41
CA ARG A 30 -16.15 -9.37 7.61
C ARG A 30 -15.60 -9.05 6.23
N ARG A 31 -15.20 -7.80 6.06
CA ARG A 31 -14.58 -7.28 4.84
C ARG A 31 -13.41 -8.20 4.51
N TRP A 32 -13.59 -9.05 3.50
CA TRP A 32 -12.54 -9.93 3.01
C TRP A 32 -11.37 -9.05 2.60
N ARG A 33 -10.32 -9.07 3.39
CA ARG A 33 -9.08 -8.40 3.03
C ARG A 33 -8.36 -9.34 2.07
N ILE A 34 -8.53 -9.06 0.80
CA ILE A 34 -7.65 -9.61 -0.23
C ILE A 34 -6.29 -8.95 0.02
N MET A 35 -5.22 -9.74 -0.01
CA MET A 35 -3.86 -9.20 -0.03
C MET A 35 -3.70 -8.35 -1.30
N MET A 36 -3.95 -7.08 -1.14
CA MET A 36 -3.72 -6.08 -2.19
C MET A 36 -3.02 -4.91 -1.55
N VAL A 37 -1.88 -4.54 -2.11
CA VAL A 37 -1.27 -3.25 -1.77
C VAL A 37 -2.30 -2.16 -2.03
N SER A 38 -2.68 -1.44 -0.99
CA SER A 38 -3.73 -0.44 -1.06
C SER A 38 -3.32 0.73 -1.97
N SER A 39 -4.27 1.57 -2.36
CA SER A 39 -3.94 2.82 -3.06
C SER A 39 -2.97 3.69 -2.26
N LYS A 40 -3.04 3.64 -0.92
CA LYS A 40 -2.14 4.37 -0.04
C LYS A 40 -0.70 3.88 -0.18
N GLY A 41 -0.45 2.57 -0.14
CA GLY A 41 0.88 1.99 -0.34
C GLY A 41 1.45 2.31 -1.72
N ARG A 42 0.63 2.11 -2.76
CA ARG A 42 1.05 2.42 -4.15
C ARG A 42 1.38 3.90 -4.34
N TYR A 43 0.61 4.80 -3.75
CA TYR A 43 0.91 6.24 -3.82
C TYR A 43 2.10 6.63 -2.96
N ALA A 44 2.33 5.98 -1.83
CA ALA A 44 3.54 6.20 -1.05
C ALA A 44 4.80 5.85 -1.86
N LEU A 45 4.80 4.70 -2.55
CA LEU A 45 5.89 4.34 -3.45
C LEU A 45 6.09 5.38 -4.57
N ARG A 46 5.00 5.83 -5.21
CA ARG A 46 5.07 6.87 -6.26
C ARG A 46 5.65 8.18 -5.74
N VAL A 47 5.28 8.60 -4.54
CA VAL A 47 5.83 9.81 -3.89
C VAL A 47 7.31 9.64 -3.61
N MET A 48 7.74 8.50 -3.07
CA MET A 48 9.15 8.22 -2.78
C MET A 48 9.98 8.17 -4.08
N ILE A 49 9.48 7.54 -5.13
CA ILE A 49 10.11 7.51 -6.47
C ILE A 49 10.25 8.94 -7.02
N TYR A 50 9.19 9.74 -6.97
CA TYR A 50 9.21 11.12 -7.46
C TYR A 50 10.25 11.97 -6.73
N LEU A 51 10.32 11.85 -5.41
CA LEU A 51 11.33 12.57 -4.61
C LEU A 51 12.74 12.10 -4.93
N ALA A 52 12.95 10.81 -5.19
CA ALA A 52 14.25 10.26 -5.58
C ALA A 52 14.67 10.71 -6.99
N GLN A 53 13.75 10.77 -7.95
CA GLN A 53 14.01 11.26 -9.30
C GLN A 53 14.32 12.76 -9.35
N ASN A 54 13.82 13.51 -8.39
CA ASN A 54 14.01 14.96 -8.29
C ASN A 54 14.89 15.31 -7.07
N ASP A 55 15.85 14.45 -6.74
CA ASP A 55 16.76 14.67 -5.61
C ASP A 55 17.57 15.95 -5.84
N ARG A 56 17.23 16.97 -5.07
CA ARG A 56 17.85 18.30 -5.07
C ARG A 56 18.02 18.77 -3.63
N GLU A 57 18.97 19.67 -3.39
CA GLU A 57 19.20 20.23 -2.05
C GLU A 57 17.95 20.93 -1.47
N GLU A 58 17.15 21.53 -2.36
CA GLU A 58 15.92 22.21 -1.97
C GLU A 58 14.76 21.22 -1.73
N LEU A 59 13.92 21.57 -0.75
CA LEU A 59 12.70 20.81 -0.47
C LEU A 59 11.69 20.95 -1.60
N ILE A 60 11.04 19.86 -1.99
CA ILE A 60 10.00 19.84 -3.02
C ILE A 60 8.66 20.19 -2.38
N PRO A 61 7.99 21.28 -2.82
CA PRO A 61 6.71 21.68 -2.27
C PRO A 61 5.64 20.60 -2.45
N LEU A 62 4.78 20.43 -1.43
CA LEU A 62 3.72 19.43 -1.47
C LEU A 62 2.78 19.59 -2.68
N LYS A 63 2.52 20.84 -3.08
CA LYS A 63 1.69 21.17 -4.25
C LYS A 63 2.31 20.62 -5.53
N GLU A 64 3.61 20.76 -5.70
CA GLU A 64 4.36 20.24 -6.86
C GLU A 64 4.24 18.70 -6.93
N ILE A 65 4.40 18.02 -5.79
CA ILE A 65 4.24 16.55 -5.72
C ILE A 65 2.80 16.15 -6.08
N ALA A 66 1.79 16.86 -5.54
CA ALA A 66 0.38 16.57 -5.78
C ALA A 66 0.01 16.67 -7.27
N GLU A 67 0.44 17.75 -7.92
CA GLU A 67 0.21 18.01 -9.33
C GLU A 67 0.89 16.96 -10.23
N ASN A 68 2.18 16.69 -9.99
CA ASN A 68 2.94 15.72 -10.78
C ASN A 68 2.43 14.28 -10.61
N GLN A 69 1.98 13.91 -9.40
CA GLN A 69 1.50 12.57 -9.12
C GLN A 69 -0.01 12.40 -9.35
N ASN A 70 -0.71 13.49 -9.65
CA ASN A 70 -2.17 13.53 -9.78
C ASN A 70 -2.87 12.93 -8.54
N ILE A 71 -2.46 13.42 -7.36
CA ILE A 71 -2.99 13.01 -6.06
C ILE A 71 -3.63 14.22 -5.39
N SER A 72 -4.81 14.07 -4.77
CA SER A 72 -5.41 15.17 -4.02
C SER A 72 -4.51 15.60 -2.85
N MET A 73 -4.43 16.91 -2.60
CA MET A 73 -3.62 17.48 -1.51
C MET A 73 -3.88 16.80 -0.17
N LYS A 74 -5.16 16.66 0.21
CA LYS A 74 -5.56 16.01 1.47
C LYS A 74 -5.07 14.57 1.61
N TYR A 75 -5.10 13.83 0.51
CA TYR A 75 -4.64 12.43 0.52
C TYR A 75 -3.11 12.35 0.56
N LEU A 76 -2.44 13.23 -0.16
CA LEU A 76 -0.98 13.33 -0.14
C LEU A 76 -0.46 13.74 1.24
N GLU A 77 -1.09 14.71 1.92
CA GLU A 77 -0.75 15.11 3.29
C GLU A 77 -0.76 13.92 4.26
N MET A 78 -1.77 13.06 4.15
CA MET A 78 -1.85 11.84 4.95
C MET A 78 -0.67 10.89 4.67
N ILE A 79 -0.31 10.70 3.40
CA ILE A 79 0.80 9.81 2.99
C ILE A 79 2.13 10.36 3.48
N VAL A 80 2.45 11.62 3.19
CA VAL A 80 3.73 12.22 3.60
C VAL A 80 3.86 12.31 5.12
N SER A 81 2.74 12.48 5.85
CA SER A 81 2.73 12.43 7.32
C SER A 81 3.16 11.05 7.84
N LEU A 82 2.70 9.98 7.21
CA LEU A 82 3.11 8.61 7.58
C LEU A 82 4.58 8.37 7.28
N LEU A 83 5.04 8.74 6.07
CA LEU A 83 6.43 8.60 5.66
C LEU A 83 7.38 9.43 6.53
N HIS A 84 6.98 10.67 6.89
CA HIS A 84 7.75 11.52 7.78
C HIS A 84 7.83 10.97 9.21
N LYS A 85 6.73 10.45 9.77
CA LYS A 85 6.72 9.76 11.07
C LYS A 85 7.61 8.52 11.09
N GLY A 86 7.73 7.85 9.95
CA GLY A 86 8.65 6.72 9.76
C GLY A 86 10.10 7.13 9.48
N ASN A 87 10.46 8.42 9.64
CA ASN A 87 11.79 8.95 9.36
C ASN A 87 12.30 8.67 7.92
N MET A 88 11.37 8.57 6.96
CA MET A 88 11.72 8.39 5.55
C MET A 88 11.87 9.72 4.82
N LEU A 89 11.27 10.79 5.34
CA LEU A 89 11.29 12.12 4.74
C LEU A 89 11.80 13.16 5.72
N ILE A 90 12.52 14.14 5.19
CA ILE A 90 12.80 15.42 5.85
C ILE A 90 11.76 16.41 5.38
N SER A 91 11.25 17.23 6.29
CA SER A 91 10.29 18.29 5.99
C SER A 91 10.77 19.64 6.49
N GLY A 92 10.41 20.71 5.79
CA GLY A 92 10.63 22.09 6.20
C GLY A 92 9.35 22.91 6.10
N ARG A 93 9.26 23.95 6.93
CA ARG A 93 8.11 24.87 6.99
C ARG A 93 8.43 26.19 6.29
N GLY A 94 7.38 26.95 5.96
CA GLY A 94 7.50 28.30 5.40
C GLY A 94 7.46 28.35 3.88
N LYS A 95 7.83 29.51 3.30
CA LYS A 95 7.69 29.80 1.86
C LYS A 95 8.51 28.85 0.95
N LYS A 96 9.61 28.29 1.47
CA LYS A 96 10.46 27.26 0.83
C LYS A 96 10.25 25.87 1.46
N GLY A 97 9.10 25.65 2.09
CA GLY A 97 8.77 24.39 2.74
C GLY A 97 8.43 23.29 1.74
N GLY A 98 8.58 22.05 2.18
CA GLY A 98 8.32 20.87 1.35
C GLY A 98 8.91 19.62 1.96
N TYR A 99 9.21 18.65 1.11
CA TYR A 99 9.72 17.34 1.49
C TYR A 99 10.89 16.93 0.61
N ARG A 100 11.80 16.14 1.17
CA ARG A 100 12.84 15.40 0.44
C ARG A 100 13.12 14.08 1.15
N LEU A 101 13.84 13.19 0.50
CA LEU A 101 14.29 11.95 1.12
C LEU A 101 15.23 12.24 2.29
N ALA A 102 15.14 11.45 3.36
CA ALA A 102 16.02 11.57 4.53
C ALA A 102 17.37 10.84 4.31
N ARG A 103 17.41 9.88 3.40
CA ARG A 103 18.54 9.00 3.10
C ARG A 103 18.66 8.80 1.59
N LYS A 104 19.72 8.09 1.17
CA LYS A 104 19.88 7.71 -0.25
C LYS A 104 18.83 6.70 -0.70
N PRO A 105 18.42 6.68 -1.98
CA PRO A 105 17.45 5.73 -2.50
C PRO A 105 17.80 4.26 -2.23
N SER A 106 19.08 3.90 -2.23
CA SER A 106 19.56 2.55 -1.92
C SER A 106 19.33 2.09 -0.46
N GLU A 107 19.00 3.03 0.43
CA GLU A 107 18.75 2.72 1.84
C GLU A 107 17.26 2.52 2.18
N TYR A 108 16.37 2.55 1.17
CA TYR A 108 14.95 2.28 1.33
C TYR A 108 14.57 1.00 0.62
N THR A 109 14.20 -0.02 1.38
CA THR A 109 13.56 -1.20 0.80
C THR A 109 12.10 -0.91 0.50
N ILE A 110 11.56 -1.55 -0.52
CA ILE A 110 10.13 -1.44 -0.85
C ILE A 110 9.29 -1.98 0.31
N GLY A 111 9.76 -3.04 0.98
CA GLY A 111 9.14 -3.59 2.19
C GLY A 111 9.03 -2.56 3.29
N SER A 112 10.10 -1.82 3.59
CA SER A 112 10.10 -0.78 4.62
C SER A 112 9.08 0.34 4.36
N ILE A 113 8.90 0.75 3.11
CA ILE A 113 7.91 1.78 2.72
C ILE A 113 6.48 1.23 2.86
N LEU A 114 6.24 0.01 2.38
CA LEU A 114 4.91 -0.60 2.44
C LEU A 114 4.49 -0.92 3.87
N LYS A 115 5.39 -1.40 4.73
CA LYS A 115 5.11 -1.69 6.15
C LYS A 115 4.67 -0.44 6.95
N LEU A 116 5.05 0.76 6.54
CA LEU A 116 4.54 2.01 7.13
C LEU A 116 3.10 2.34 6.69
N THR A 117 2.73 1.95 5.50
CA THR A 117 1.47 2.35 4.91
C THR A 117 0.39 1.28 5.01
N GLU A 118 0.78 0.03 5.02
CA GLU A 118 -0.12 -1.11 5.14
C GLU A 118 -0.18 -1.63 6.58
N LYS A 119 -1.30 -2.21 6.95
CA LYS A 119 -1.44 -2.86 8.26
C LYS A 119 -0.74 -4.22 8.28
N THR A 120 -0.74 -4.87 7.14
CA THR A 120 -0.13 -6.18 6.93
C THR A 120 0.16 -6.37 5.45
N LEU A 121 1.21 -7.12 5.15
CA LEU A 121 1.53 -7.63 3.82
C LEU A 121 1.31 -9.14 3.75
N ALA A 122 0.79 -9.75 4.81
CA ALA A 122 0.54 -11.18 4.89
C ALA A 122 -0.51 -11.63 3.86
N PRO A 123 -0.30 -12.77 3.18
CA PRO A 123 -1.20 -13.28 2.15
C PRO A 123 -2.55 -13.77 2.70
N VAL A 124 -2.61 -14.07 4.01
CA VAL A 124 -3.81 -14.56 4.70
C VAL A 124 -3.94 -13.93 6.08
N ASN A 125 -5.17 -13.74 6.54
CA ASN A 125 -5.45 -13.08 7.83
C ASN A 125 -4.85 -13.81 9.04
N CYS A 126 -4.70 -15.13 8.98
CA CYS A 126 -4.15 -15.90 10.10
C CYS A 126 -2.65 -15.67 10.33
N LEU A 127 -1.97 -14.97 9.43
CA LEU A 127 -0.56 -14.56 9.53
C LEU A 127 -0.40 -13.05 9.78
N GLU A 128 -1.48 -12.30 9.96
CA GLU A 128 -1.41 -10.86 10.23
C GLU A 128 -0.54 -10.57 11.47
N GLY A 129 0.38 -9.61 11.33
CA GLY A 129 1.25 -9.18 12.42
C GLY A 129 2.39 -10.14 12.77
N GLY A 130 2.73 -11.06 11.86
CA GLY A 130 3.86 -11.99 12.01
C GLY A 130 3.62 -13.11 13.02
N LYS A 131 2.37 -13.32 13.45
CA LYS A 131 1.98 -14.38 14.39
C LYS A 131 0.83 -15.19 13.83
N VAL A 132 0.88 -16.51 14.05
CA VAL A 132 -0.24 -17.39 13.72
C VAL A 132 -1.36 -17.18 14.71
N THR A 133 -2.47 -16.59 14.26
CA THR A 133 -3.63 -16.25 15.12
C THR A 133 -4.82 -17.17 14.92
N CYS A 134 -4.70 -18.20 14.09
CA CYS A 134 -5.79 -19.11 13.76
C CYS A 134 -5.92 -20.23 14.80
N GLU A 135 -7.11 -20.41 15.35
CA GLU A 135 -7.42 -21.52 16.27
C GLU A 135 -7.21 -22.91 15.66
N LYS A 136 -7.31 -22.99 14.33
CA LYS A 136 -7.14 -24.24 13.55
C LYS A 136 -5.69 -24.49 13.15
N ALA A 137 -4.73 -23.69 13.62
CA ALA A 137 -3.33 -23.79 13.17
C ALA A 137 -2.72 -25.17 13.40
N GLY A 138 -3.05 -25.82 14.55
CA GLY A 138 -2.47 -27.12 14.92
C GLY A 138 -2.80 -28.29 13.97
N TYR A 139 -3.83 -28.15 13.13
CA TYR A 139 -4.24 -29.18 12.16
C TYR A 139 -4.45 -28.61 10.74
N CYS A 140 -4.02 -27.37 10.51
CA CYS A 140 -4.15 -26.73 9.21
C CYS A 140 -3.08 -27.22 8.22
N ILE A 141 -3.48 -28.06 7.29
CA ILE A 141 -2.58 -28.66 6.28
C ILE A 141 -1.98 -27.58 5.36
N THR A 142 -2.68 -26.46 5.12
CA THR A 142 -2.21 -25.40 4.23
C THR A 142 -1.36 -24.33 4.93
N LEU A 143 -1.30 -24.31 6.25
CA LEU A 143 -0.56 -23.30 7.01
C LEU A 143 0.92 -23.21 6.61
N PRO A 144 1.68 -24.32 6.47
CA PRO A 144 3.09 -24.25 6.09
C PRO A 144 3.31 -23.61 4.72
N MET A 145 2.39 -23.83 3.77
CA MET A 145 2.43 -23.20 2.45
C MET A 145 2.24 -21.68 2.56
N TRP A 146 1.26 -21.22 3.35
CA TRP A 146 1.02 -19.80 3.55
C TRP A 146 2.15 -19.09 4.28
N GLN A 147 2.76 -19.74 5.28
CA GLN A 147 3.94 -19.22 5.98
C GLN A 147 5.13 -19.06 5.02
N LYS A 148 5.35 -20.05 4.15
CA LYS A 148 6.41 -19.94 3.15
C LYS A 148 6.16 -18.82 2.15
N LEU A 149 4.91 -18.66 1.69
CA LEU A 149 4.55 -17.57 0.77
C LEU A 149 4.74 -16.20 1.43
N ASP A 150 4.33 -16.05 2.70
CA ASP A 150 4.52 -14.83 3.49
C ASP A 150 6.00 -14.45 3.58
N GLY A 151 6.87 -15.44 3.89
CA GLY A 151 8.31 -15.24 3.90
C GLY A 151 8.87 -14.82 2.54
N ILE A 152 8.46 -15.45 1.44
CA ILE A 152 8.90 -15.10 0.08
C ILE A 152 8.52 -13.65 -0.26
N ILE A 153 7.31 -13.23 0.11
CA ILE A 153 6.84 -11.85 -0.13
C ILE A 153 7.68 -10.86 0.68
N ASP A 154 7.89 -11.14 1.98
CA ASP A 154 8.67 -10.26 2.86
C ASP A 154 10.13 -10.18 2.40
N ASP A 155 10.77 -11.30 2.15
CA ASP A 155 12.15 -11.38 1.67
C ASP A 155 12.32 -10.61 0.34
N TYR A 156 11.41 -10.82 -0.63
CA TYR A 156 11.47 -10.12 -1.91
C TYR A 156 11.36 -8.61 -1.74
N LEU A 157 10.37 -8.15 -0.96
CA LEU A 157 10.14 -6.71 -0.76
C LEU A 157 11.27 -6.04 0.05
N GLU A 158 11.98 -6.80 0.89
CA GLU A 158 13.14 -6.30 1.62
C GLU A 158 14.45 -6.34 0.80
N THR A 159 14.52 -7.12 -0.27
CA THR A 159 15.69 -7.13 -1.17
C THR A 159 15.62 -6.02 -2.22
N VAL A 160 14.42 -5.61 -2.65
CA VAL A 160 14.25 -4.57 -3.66
C VAL A 160 14.35 -3.19 -3.02
N THR A 161 15.25 -2.35 -3.51
CA THR A 161 15.42 -0.97 -3.05
C THR A 161 14.70 0.03 -3.95
N LEU A 162 14.56 1.27 -3.46
CA LEU A 162 14.04 2.37 -4.26
C LEU A 162 14.97 2.68 -5.45
N GLU A 163 16.28 2.51 -5.27
CA GLU A 163 17.28 2.68 -6.31
C GLU A 163 17.11 1.62 -7.42
N ASP A 164 16.84 0.34 -7.06
CA ASP A 164 16.61 -0.72 -8.04
C ASP A 164 15.41 -0.43 -8.94
N LEU A 165 14.32 0.16 -8.37
CA LEU A 165 13.17 0.61 -9.15
C LEU A 165 13.54 1.74 -10.12
N LEU A 166 14.38 2.70 -9.69
CA LEU A 166 14.81 3.82 -10.52
C LEU A 166 15.66 3.37 -11.70
N GLU A 167 16.47 2.35 -11.50
CA GLU A 167 17.39 1.81 -12.50
C GLU A 167 16.81 0.64 -13.30
N GLY A 168 15.59 0.21 -12.98
CA GLY A 168 14.90 -0.90 -13.67
C GLY A 168 15.58 -2.26 -13.45
N ARG A 169 16.18 -2.47 -12.28
CA ARG A 169 16.84 -3.73 -11.89
C ARG A 169 15.90 -4.74 -11.20
N VAL A 170 14.61 -4.64 -11.39
CA VAL A 170 13.58 -5.48 -10.79
C VAL A 170 12.80 -6.27 -11.82
#